data_cb05c37977040d56a20fabf87c061b25
#
_entry.id   cb05c37977040d56a20fabf87c061b25
#
_cell.length_a   1.000
_cell.length_b   1.000
_cell.length_c   1.000
_cell.angle_alpha   90.00
_cell.angle_beta   90.00
_cell.angle_gamma   90.00
#
_symmetry.space_group_name_H-M   'P 1'
#
loop_
_entity.id
_entity.type
_entity.pdbx_description
1 polymer ?
#
loop_
_entity_poly.entity_id
_entity_poly.type
_entity_poly.pdbx_seq_one_letter_code
_entity_poly.pdbx_strand_id
1 'polypeptide(L)'
;KQTGLAEGRVLDRAMLDKAEQELQRQYFNRGKYAVEIKSTLTPLERNRVAVQFDVVEGDSARIRQINIVGNRDFKEKELLKEFSSTTPGWLTWYTKSDQYSKTRLAGDIEALRSFYLNRGYLEFNVDSTQVSISPDKQDVFITINIVEGQRYQVSSVKLAGDFAISEEELRALVKV
;
A
#
# COMPACT_ATOMS: atom_id res chain seq x y z
N LYS A 1 -14.22 -16.55 4.69
CA LYS A 1 -15.61 -16.21 4.27
C LYS A 1 -15.70 -15.71 2.82
N GLN A 2 -14.62 -15.26 2.19
CA GLN A 2 -14.64 -14.68 0.82
C GLN A 2 -14.64 -15.74 -0.30
N THR A 3 -14.19 -16.96 -0.05
CA THR A 3 -14.01 -18.00 -1.08
C THR A 3 -15.24 -18.87 -1.30
N GLY A 4 -16.22 -18.83 -0.41
CA GLY A 4 -17.41 -19.70 -0.44
C GLY A 4 -17.17 -21.14 0.00
N LEU A 5 -15.91 -21.55 0.23
CA LEU A 5 -15.55 -22.83 0.82
C LEU A 5 -15.95 -22.84 2.30
N ALA A 6 -16.86 -23.74 2.67
CA ALA A 6 -17.30 -23.92 4.04
C ALA A 6 -17.72 -25.39 4.25
N GLU A 7 -17.58 -25.86 5.47
CA GLU A 7 -18.08 -27.19 5.86
C GLU A 7 -19.59 -27.32 5.55
N GLY A 8 -19.98 -28.48 5.04
CA GLY A 8 -21.37 -28.77 4.67
C GLY A 8 -21.81 -28.26 3.29
N ARG A 9 -20.97 -27.56 2.55
CA ARG A 9 -21.26 -27.15 1.17
C ARG A 9 -20.82 -28.19 0.15
N VAL A 10 -21.49 -28.20 -0.99
CA VAL A 10 -21.09 -29.02 -2.14
C VAL A 10 -19.75 -28.50 -2.65
N LEU A 11 -18.77 -29.39 -2.81
CA LEU A 11 -17.47 -29.03 -3.40
C LEU A 11 -17.67 -28.74 -4.89
N ASP A 12 -17.26 -27.55 -5.30
CA ASP A 12 -17.11 -27.16 -6.69
C ASP A 12 -15.64 -26.84 -6.96
N ARG A 13 -15.13 -27.32 -8.08
CA ARG A 13 -13.74 -27.10 -8.50
C ARG A 13 -13.41 -25.60 -8.64
N ALA A 14 -14.36 -24.81 -9.16
CA ALA A 14 -14.19 -23.37 -9.29
C ALA A 14 -14.05 -22.67 -7.92
N MET A 15 -14.72 -23.16 -6.88
CA MET A 15 -14.54 -22.65 -5.51
C MET A 15 -13.15 -22.99 -4.96
N LEU A 16 -12.60 -24.16 -5.27
CA LEU A 16 -11.27 -24.55 -4.86
C LEU A 16 -10.22 -23.66 -5.51
N ASP A 17 -10.28 -23.50 -6.83
CA ASP A 17 -9.37 -22.66 -7.61
C ASP A 17 -9.43 -21.19 -7.12
N LYS A 18 -10.63 -20.69 -6.82
CA LYS A 18 -10.83 -19.36 -6.26
C LYS A 18 -10.22 -19.23 -4.86
N ALA A 19 -10.29 -20.27 -4.04
CA ALA A 19 -9.68 -20.28 -2.71
C ALA A 19 -8.16 -20.21 -2.80
N GLU A 20 -7.54 -21.00 -3.69
CA GLU A 20 -6.10 -20.98 -3.94
C GLU A 20 -5.65 -19.59 -4.43
N GLN A 21 -6.34 -19.01 -5.42
CA GLN A 21 -6.05 -17.66 -5.93
C GLN A 21 -6.17 -16.60 -4.84
N GLU A 22 -7.20 -16.67 -3.99
CA GLU A 22 -7.38 -15.71 -2.91
C GLU A 22 -6.28 -15.85 -1.84
N LEU A 23 -5.91 -17.06 -1.47
CA LEU A 23 -4.77 -17.32 -0.58
C LEU A 23 -3.49 -16.74 -1.18
N GLN A 24 -3.20 -17.06 -2.45
CA GLN A 24 -2.02 -16.55 -3.15
C GLN A 24 -2.00 -15.01 -3.19
N ARG A 25 -3.14 -14.36 -3.46
CA ARG A 25 -3.27 -12.92 -3.44
C ARG A 25 -2.96 -12.31 -2.07
N GLN A 26 -3.38 -12.96 -0.98
CA GLN A 26 -3.08 -12.53 0.39
C GLN A 26 -1.57 -12.57 0.69
N TYR A 27 -0.88 -13.59 0.20
CA TYR A 27 0.58 -13.70 0.31
C TYR A 27 1.30 -12.65 -0.55
N PHE A 28 0.84 -12.42 -1.78
CA PHE A 28 1.40 -11.40 -2.68
C PHE A 28 1.27 -9.98 -2.11
N ASN A 29 0.15 -9.66 -1.45
CA ASN A 29 -0.03 -8.38 -0.78
C ASN A 29 0.99 -8.14 0.36
N ARG A 30 1.59 -9.22 0.86
CA ARG A 30 2.64 -9.20 1.89
C ARG A 30 4.05 -9.37 1.32
N GLY A 31 4.20 -9.31 0.00
CA GLY A 31 5.49 -9.47 -0.67
C GLY A 31 5.99 -10.91 -0.79
N LYS A 32 5.17 -11.90 -0.47
CA LYS A 32 5.51 -13.32 -0.56
C LYS A 32 5.21 -13.87 -1.96
N TYR A 33 5.95 -13.42 -2.96
CA TYR A 33 5.72 -13.77 -4.36
C TYR A 33 6.17 -15.19 -4.74
N ALA A 34 7.05 -15.79 -3.93
CA ALA A 34 7.52 -17.17 -4.11
C ALA A 34 6.60 -18.22 -3.45
N VAL A 35 5.46 -17.81 -2.89
CA VAL A 35 4.53 -18.75 -2.25
C VAL A 35 4.06 -19.81 -3.23
N GLU A 36 4.12 -21.07 -2.78
CA GLU A 36 3.50 -22.22 -3.44
C GLU A 36 2.34 -22.73 -2.60
N ILE A 37 1.18 -22.89 -3.22
CA ILE A 37 -0.03 -23.39 -2.57
C ILE A 37 -0.49 -24.61 -3.38
N LYS A 38 -0.65 -25.73 -2.71
CA LYS A 38 -1.17 -26.98 -3.29
C LYS A 38 -2.39 -27.42 -2.51
N SER A 39 -3.48 -27.70 -3.21
CA SER A 39 -4.65 -28.31 -2.59
C SER A 39 -4.65 -29.81 -2.77
N THR A 40 -5.01 -30.53 -1.73
CA THR A 40 -5.19 -31.98 -1.73
C THR A 40 -6.61 -32.31 -1.31
N LEU A 41 -7.28 -33.16 -2.11
CA LEU A 41 -8.62 -33.63 -1.85
C LEU A 41 -8.57 -35.09 -1.35
N THR A 42 -9.04 -35.33 -0.14
CA THR A 42 -9.12 -36.67 0.43
C THR A 42 -10.58 -37.11 0.55
N PRO A 43 -11.01 -38.11 -0.19
CA PRO A 43 -12.36 -38.67 -0.04
C PRO A 43 -12.60 -39.24 1.38
N LEU A 44 -13.78 -38.91 1.92
CA LEU A 44 -14.24 -39.40 3.21
C LEU A 44 -15.54 -40.19 3.04
N GLU A 45 -15.95 -40.93 4.08
CA GLU A 45 -17.23 -41.65 4.10
C GLU A 45 -18.43 -40.70 3.89
N ARG A 46 -19.52 -41.23 3.39
CA ARG A 46 -20.81 -40.52 3.16
C ARG A 46 -20.70 -39.40 2.15
N ASN A 47 -20.02 -39.63 1.03
CA ASN A 47 -19.85 -38.64 -0.07
C ASN A 47 -19.27 -37.28 0.39
N ARG A 48 -18.41 -37.30 1.40
CA ARG A 48 -17.70 -36.11 1.88
C ARG A 48 -16.27 -36.10 1.35
N VAL A 49 -15.67 -34.91 1.35
CA VAL A 49 -14.28 -34.72 0.99
C VAL A 49 -13.62 -33.76 1.98
N ALA A 50 -12.41 -34.08 2.41
CA ALA A 50 -11.55 -33.12 3.11
C ALA A 50 -10.70 -32.38 2.10
N VAL A 51 -10.59 -31.06 2.28
CA VAL A 51 -9.72 -30.17 1.50
C VAL A 51 -8.58 -29.73 2.40
N GLN A 52 -7.36 -30.00 1.98
CA GLN A 52 -6.14 -29.54 2.65
C GLN A 52 -5.39 -28.60 1.73
N PHE A 53 -4.93 -27.46 2.26
CA PHE A 53 -4.03 -26.55 1.56
C PHE A 53 -2.65 -26.63 2.19
N ASP A 54 -1.67 -27.09 1.43
CA ASP A 54 -0.27 -27.10 1.82
C ASP A 54 0.37 -25.82 1.28
N VAL A 55 0.93 -25.01 2.18
CA VAL A 55 1.48 -23.70 1.85
C VAL A 55 2.96 -23.65 2.18
N VAL A 56 3.77 -23.35 1.17
CA VAL A 56 5.20 -23.04 1.31
C VAL A 56 5.37 -21.54 0.99
N GLU A 57 5.61 -20.73 2.02
CA GLU A 57 5.55 -19.26 1.89
C GLU A 57 6.71 -18.67 1.06
N GLY A 58 7.89 -19.26 1.13
CA GLY A 58 9.10 -18.65 0.57
C GLY A 58 9.54 -17.37 1.29
N ASP A 59 10.56 -16.73 0.77
CA ASP A 59 11.06 -15.46 1.30
C ASP A 59 10.19 -14.28 0.87
N SER A 60 10.24 -13.20 1.67
CA SER A 60 9.60 -11.94 1.29
C SER A 60 10.48 -11.17 0.32
N ALA A 61 9.89 -10.69 -0.77
CA ALA A 61 10.61 -9.83 -1.73
C ALA A 61 10.99 -8.49 -1.09
N ARG A 62 12.16 -7.99 -1.45
CA ARG A 62 12.74 -6.75 -0.90
C ARG A 62 12.62 -5.62 -1.90
N ILE A 63 12.38 -4.43 -1.39
CA ILE A 63 12.35 -3.21 -2.22
C ILE A 63 13.78 -2.87 -2.63
N ARG A 64 14.09 -3.07 -3.89
CA ARG A 64 15.41 -2.77 -4.45
C ARG A 64 15.54 -1.30 -4.81
N GLN A 65 14.46 -0.70 -5.30
CA GLN A 65 14.45 0.68 -5.76
C GLN A 65 13.04 1.27 -5.65
N ILE A 66 12.99 2.55 -5.27
CA ILE A 66 11.78 3.36 -5.33
C ILE A 66 12.14 4.59 -6.15
N ASN A 67 11.42 4.83 -7.24
CA ASN A 67 11.56 6.01 -8.09
C ASN A 67 10.31 6.88 -7.97
N ILE A 68 10.49 8.18 -7.82
CA ILE A 68 9.42 9.16 -7.91
C ILE A 68 9.66 9.99 -9.18
N VAL A 69 8.69 10.00 -10.07
CA VAL A 69 8.77 10.67 -11.37
C VAL A 69 7.75 11.80 -11.42
N GLY A 70 8.16 12.96 -11.92
CA GLY A 70 7.29 14.16 -12.00
C GLY A 70 7.57 15.18 -10.90
N ASN A 71 8.42 14.88 -9.92
CA ASN A 71 8.89 15.80 -8.91
C ASN A 71 9.84 16.84 -9.54
N ARG A 72 9.58 18.13 -9.30
CA ARG A 72 10.35 19.28 -9.82
C ARG A 72 10.85 20.17 -8.68
N ASP A 73 9.96 20.46 -7.73
CA ASP A 73 10.20 21.39 -6.63
C ASP A 73 10.96 20.74 -5.47
N PHE A 74 10.83 19.42 -5.31
CA PHE A 74 11.48 18.66 -4.24
C PHE A 74 12.33 17.54 -4.82
N LYS A 75 13.48 17.29 -4.18
CA LYS A 75 14.35 16.18 -4.57
C LYS A 75 13.76 14.84 -4.13
N GLU A 76 13.88 13.82 -4.95
CA GLU A 76 13.43 12.45 -4.63
C GLU A 76 13.90 11.99 -3.24
N LYS A 77 15.17 12.23 -2.89
CA LYS A 77 15.74 11.89 -1.57
C LYS A 77 14.99 12.56 -0.40
N GLU A 78 14.43 13.74 -0.60
CA GLU A 78 13.64 14.44 0.41
C GLU A 78 12.27 13.79 0.56
N LEU A 79 11.61 13.48 -0.54
CA LEU A 79 10.31 12.82 -0.57
C LEU A 79 10.36 11.42 0.05
N LEU A 80 11.43 10.66 -0.24
CA LEU A 80 11.63 9.33 0.30
C LEU A 80 11.86 9.29 1.83
N LYS A 81 12.14 10.42 2.48
CA LYS A 81 12.21 10.48 3.95
C LYS A 81 10.86 10.33 4.63
N GLU A 82 9.78 10.67 3.91
CA GLU A 82 8.41 10.52 4.40
C GLU A 82 7.92 9.06 4.34
N PHE A 83 8.67 8.18 3.66
CA PHE A 83 8.30 6.79 3.46
C PHE A 83 8.73 5.92 4.64
N SER A 84 7.83 5.02 5.03
CA SER A 84 8.13 3.93 5.96
C SER A 84 8.80 2.73 5.27
N SER A 85 8.59 2.61 3.96
CA SER A 85 9.27 1.64 3.09
C SER A 85 10.64 2.17 2.72
N THR A 86 11.66 1.32 2.84
CA THR A 86 13.06 1.69 2.52
C THR A 86 13.71 0.66 1.62
N THR A 87 14.76 1.08 0.93
CA THR A 87 15.67 0.14 0.26
C THR A 87 16.61 -0.52 1.28
N PRO A 88 17.24 -1.68 0.96
CA PRO A 88 18.14 -2.37 1.87
C PRO A 88 19.23 -1.46 2.42
N GLY A 89 19.41 -1.48 3.74
CA GLY A 89 20.40 -0.71 4.47
C GLY A 89 20.85 -1.46 5.74
N TRP A 90 21.80 -0.87 6.50
CA TRP A 90 22.42 -1.56 7.64
C TRP A 90 21.47 -1.87 8.81
N LEU A 91 20.34 -1.15 8.93
CA LEU A 91 19.32 -1.39 9.98
C LEU A 91 18.10 -2.19 9.47
N THR A 92 17.96 -2.41 8.17
CA THR A 92 16.78 -3.07 7.59
C THR A 92 16.65 -4.54 7.99
N TRP A 93 17.77 -5.19 8.34
CA TRP A 93 17.77 -6.56 8.87
C TRP A 93 16.96 -6.68 10.17
N TYR A 94 16.88 -5.61 10.97
CA TYR A 94 16.10 -5.56 12.19
C TYR A 94 14.68 -5.04 11.97
N THR A 95 14.54 -3.93 11.22
CA THR A 95 13.26 -3.25 11.01
C THR A 95 12.38 -3.91 9.96
N LYS A 96 12.98 -4.73 9.06
CA LYS A 96 12.32 -5.32 7.89
C LYS A 96 11.57 -4.29 7.03
N SER A 97 12.02 -3.03 7.06
CA SER A 97 11.42 -1.93 6.31
C SER A 97 11.66 -2.03 4.80
N ASP A 98 12.64 -2.84 4.38
CA ASP A 98 12.94 -3.18 2.99
C ASP A 98 12.02 -4.26 2.42
N GLN A 99 11.22 -4.96 3.24
CA GLN A 99 10.27 -5.95 2.74
C GLN A 99 9.06 -5.26 2.13
N TYR A 100 8.70 -5.67 0.91
CA TYR A 100 7.53 -5.12 0.24
C TYR A 100 6.24 -5.46 0.98
N SER A 101 5.35 -4.47 1.10
CA SER A 101 3.99 -4.62 1.57
C SER A 101 3.08 -3.62 0.87
N LYS A 102 2.03 -4.10 0.23
CA LYS A 102 1.05 -3.25 -0.45
C LYS A 102 0.40 -2.24 0.49
N THR A 103 0.10 -2.64 1.72
CA THR A 103 -0.51 -1.76 2.74
C THR A 103 0.46 -0.66 3.16
N ARG A 104 1.75 -0.99 3.32
CA ARG A 104 2.78 -0.01 3.67
C ARG A 104 2.98 0.98 2.54
N LEU A 105 3.08 0.51 1.29
CA LEU A 105 3.20 1.38 0.12
C LEU A 105 2.00 2.34 -0.01
N ALA A 106 0.78 1.88 0.27
CA ALA A 106 -0.39 2.76 0.29
C ALA A 106 -0.27 3.85 1.37
N GLY A 107 0.24 3.54 2.55
CA GLY A 107 0.54 4.51 3.60
C GLY A 107 1.61 5.52 3.18
N ASP A 108 2.66 5.06 2.50
CA ASP A 108 3.74 5.92 1.99
C ASP A 108 3.22 6.91 0.92
N ILE A 109 2.29 6.47 0.06
CA ILE A 109 1.64 7.33 -0.92
C ILE A 109 0.79 8.41 -0.22
N GLU A 110 0.08 8.07 0.84
CA GLU A 110 -0.69 9.07 1.63
C GLU A 110 0.22 10.03 2.39
N ALA A 111 1.38 9.57 2.88
CA ALA A 111 2.39 10.44 3.48
C ALA A 111 2.94 11.43 2.45
N LEU A 112 3.23 10.95 1.23
CA LEU A 112 3.66 11.80 0.11
C LEU A 112 2.58 12.85 -0.24
N ARG A 113 1.32 12.46 -0.31
CA ARG A 113 0.19 13.36 -0.54
C ARG A 113 0.12 14.44 0.56
N SER A 114 0.21 14.05 1.82
CA SER A 114 0.20 14.96 2.96
C SER A 114 1.38 15.92 2.94
N PHE A 115 2.56 15.45 2.54
CA PHE A 115 3.76 16.30 2.38
C PHE A 115 3.51 17.47 1.44
N TYR A 116 2.91 17.22 0.26
CA TYR A 116 2.61 18.24 -0.74
C TYR A 116 1.46 19.15 -0.32
N LEU A 117 0.35 18.59 0.15
CA LEU A 117 -0.82 19.38 0.59
C LEU A 117 -0.46 20.36 1.72
N ASN A 118 0.34 19.91 2.70
CA ASN A 118 0.79 20.75 3.82
C ASN A 118 1.75 21.89 3.39
N ARG A 119 2.23 21.86 2.15
CA ARG A 119 3.09 22.89 1.57
C ARG A 119 2.39 23.77 0.53
N GLY A 120 1.07 23.61 0.41
CA GLY A 120 0.22 24.42 -0.45
C GLY A 120 0.01 23.86 -1.87
N TYR A 121 0.43 22.65 -2.17
CA TYR A 121 0.21 22.01 -3.47
C TYR A 121 -1.15 21.31 -3.49
N LEU A 122 -2.22 22.09 -3.60
CA LEU A 122 -3.60 21.58 -3.46
C LEU A 122 -4.03 20.66 -4.61
N GLU A 123 -3.39 20.79 -5.77
CA GLU A 123 -3.66 19.98 -6.95
C GLU A 123 -2.74 18.75 -7.06
N PHE A 124 -1.96 18.46 -6.02
CA PHE A 124 -1.10 17.27 -6.01
C PHE A 124 -1.88 16.00 -6.28
N ASN A 125 -1.39 15.23 -7.23
CA ASN A 125 -1.97 13.93 -7.57
C ASN A 125 -0.88 12.86 -7.82
N VAL A 126 -1.21 11.62 -7.48
CA VAL A 126 -0.45 10.44 -7.88
C VAL A 126 -1.17 9.81 -9.06
N ASP A 127 -0.60 9.94 -10.26
CA ASP A 127 -1.21 9.45 -11.49
C ASP A 127 -1.17 7.94 -11.59
N SER A 128 -0.06 7.35 -11.24
CA SER A 128 0.10 5.89 -11.26
C SER A 128 1.18 5.41 -10.31
N THR A 129 1.01 4.18 -9.84
CA THR A 129 2.03 3.44 -9.08
C THR A 129 2.26 2.11 -9.77
N GLN A 130 3.48 1.88 -10.23
CA GLN A 130 3.90 0.65 -10.88
C GLN A 130 4.80 -0.14 -9.95
N VAL A 131 4.51 -1.43 -9.81
CA VAL A 131 5.31 -2.38 -9.03
C VAL A 131 5.76 -3.50 -9.95
N SER A 132 7.06 -3.61 -10.16
CA SER A 132 7.68 -4.66 -10.95
C SER A 132 8.45 -5.62 -10.04
N ILE A 133 8.41 -6.89 -10.36
CA ILE A 133 9.01 -7.97 -9.56
C ILE A 133 10.06 -8.64 -10.44
N SER A 134 11.24 -8.90 -9.87
CA SER A 134 12.31 -9.65 -10.55
C SER A 134 11.87 -11.10 -10.89
N PRO A 135 12.45 -11.73 -11.92
CA PRO A 135 12.11 -13.09 -12.32
C PRO A 135 12.31 -14.13 -11.20
N ASP A 136 13.27 -13.92 -10.32
CA ASP A 136 13.57 -14.76 -9.16
C ASP A 136 12.64 -14.48 -7.96
N LYS A 137 11.72 -13.49 -8.09
CA LYS A 137 10.73 -13.09 -7.09
C LYS A 137 11.33 -12.56 -5.77
N GLN A 138 12.59 -12.13 -5.80
CA GLN A 138 13.29 -11.64 -4.60
C GLN A 138 13.32 -10.12 -4.52
N ASP A 139 13.35 -9.40 -5.65
CA ASP A 139 13.45 -7.96 -5.71
C ASP A 139 12.17 -7.31 -6.25
N VAL A 140 11.81 -6.16 -5.67
CA VAL A 140 10.71 -5.32 -6.08
C VAL A 140 11.21 -3.93 -6.46
N PHE A 141 10.76 -3.42 -7.59
CA PHE A 141 11.01 -2.08 -8.09
C PHE A 141 9.70 -1.31 -8.11
N ILE A 142 9.68 -0.12 -7.53
CA ILE A 142 8.49 0.72 -7.42
C ILE A 142 8.74 2.01 -8.18
N THR A 143 7.79 2.40 -9.04
CA THR A 143 7.78 3.70 -9.71
C THR A 143 6.47 4.40 -9.42
N ILE A 144 6.55 5.61 -8.88
CA ILE A 144 5.41 6.46 -8.51
C ILE A 144 5.44 7.68 -9.41
N ASN A 145 4.46 7.80 -10.30
CA ASN A 145 4.31 8.96 -11.17
C ASN A 145 3.40 9.97 -10.47
N ILE A 146 3.90 11.19 -10.31
CA ILE A 146 3.18 12.27 -9.62
C ILE A 146 3.04 13.50 -10.51
N VAL A 147 2.03 14.31 -10.20
CA VAL A 147 1.87 15.69 -10.67
C VAL A 147 1.81 16.59 -9.45
N GLU A 148 2.76 17.51 -9.32
CA GLU A 148 2.85 18.39 -8.14
C GLU A 148 1.73 19.44 -8.14
N GLY A 149 1.34 19.93 -9.32
CA GLY A 149 0.45 21.07 -9.46
C GLY A 149 1.14 22.40 -9.15
N GLN A 150 0.36 23.42 -8.86
CA GLN A 150 0.85 24.75 -8.47
C GLN A 150 0.82 24.89 -6.95
N ARG A 151 1.76 25.69 -6.43
CA ARG A 151 1.77 26.04 -5.03
C ARG A 151 0.84 27.24 -4.78
N TYR A 152 -0.17 27.04 -3.96
CA TYR A 152 -1.14 28.05 -3.55
C TYR A 152 -0.70 28.76 -2.28
N GLN A 153 -1.06 30.04 -2.18
CA GLN A 153 -0.89 30.88 -0.98
C GLN A 153 -2.25 31.47 -0.60
N VAL A 154 -2.52 31.56 0.71
CA VAL A 154 -3.74 32.20 1.18
C VAL A 154 -3.70 33.67 0.88
N SER A 155 -4.64 34.18 0.06
CA SER A 155 -4.74 35.58 -0.30
C SER A 155 -5.54 36.41 0.71
N SER A 156 -6.56 35.81 1.33
CA SER A 156 -7.38 36.48 2.35
C SER A 156 -8.10 35.43 3.21
N VAL A 157 -8.39 35.84 4.45
CA VAL A 157 -9.25 35.07 5.36
C VAL A 157 -10.42 35.97 5.73
N LYS A 158 -11.65 35.51 5.49
CA LYS A 158 -12.89 36.22 5.88
C LYS A 158 -13.58 35.37 6.94
N LEU A 159 -13.94 36.02 8.05
CA LEU A 159 -14.80 35.43 9.06
C LEU A 159 -16.25 35.89 8.75
N ALA A 160 -17.22 34.99 8.84
CA ALA A 160 -18.64 35.26 8.61
C ALA A 160 -19.49 34.49 9.61
N GLY A 161 -20.51 35.11 10.16
CA GLY A 161 -21.43 34.55 11.13
C GLY A 161 -21.67 35.45 12.33
N ASP A 162 -22.50 34.99 13.28
CA ASP A 162 -22.71 35.65 14.57
C ASP A 162 -21.68 35.14 15.56
N PHE A 163 -20.78 36.01 15.98
CA PHE A 163 -19.66 35.62 16.85
C PHE A 163 -19.97 35.92 18.31
N ALA A 164 -19.71 34.96 19.19
CA ALA A 164 -19.78 35.12 20.64
C ALA A 164 -18.56 35.87 21.23
N ILE A 165 -17.47 35.97 20.46
CA ILE A 165 -16.23 36.71 20.76
C ILE A 165 -15.93 37.71 19.65
N SER A 166 -15.11 38.70 19.95
CA SER A 166 -14.78 39.75 18.98
C SER A 166 -14.09 39.20 17.73
N GLU A 167 -14.35 39.80 16.57
CA GLU A 167 -13.70 39.39 15.32
C GLU A 167 -12.17 39.53 15.41
N GLU A 168 -11.67 40.51 16.19
CA GLU A 168 -10.24 40.72 16.40
C GLU A 168 -9.59 39.58 17.14
N GLU A 169 -10.25 39.06 18.19
CA GLU A 169 -9.79 37.89 18.93
C GLU A 169 -9.81 36.62 18.07
N LEU A 170 -10.85 36.44 17.26
CA LEU A 170 -10.93 35.34 16.31
C LEU A 170 -9.84 35.37 15.24
N ARG A 171 -9.57 36.58 14.70
CA ARG A 171 -8.47 36.79 13.72
C ARG A 171 -7.10 36.47 14.31
N ALA A 172 -6.90 36.78 15.58
CA ALA A 172 -5.64 36.46 16.28
C ALA A 172 -5.42 34.95 16.43
N LEU A 173 -6.49 34.12 16.46
CA LEU A 173 -6.43 32.67 16.53
C LEU A 173 -6.19 31.99 15.18
N VAL A 174 -6.59 32.66 14.08
CA VAL A 174 -6.38 32.14 12.72
C VAL A 174 -4.96 32.47 12.28
N LYS A 175 -4.03 31.58 12.62
CA LYS A 175 -2.64 31.65 12.12
C LYS A 175 -2.60 30.97 10.75
N VAL A 176 -2.45 31.75 9.70
CA VAL A 176 -2.27 31.27 8.31
C VAL A 176 -0.81 31.49 7.91
#